data_459ad0ee58108be0be6761072711377f
#
_entry.id   459ad0ee58108be0be6761072711377f
#
_cell.length_a   1.000
_cell.length_b   1.000
_cell.length_c   1.000
_cell.angle_alpha   90.00
_cell.angle_beta   90.00
_cell.angle_gamma   90.00
#
_symmetry.space_group_name_H-M   'P 1'
#
loop_
_entity.id
_entity.type
_entity.pdbx_description
1 polymer ?
#
loop_
_entity_poly.entity_id
_entity_poly.type
_entity_poly.pdbx_seq_one_letter_code
_entity_poly.pdbx_strand_id
1 'polypeptide(L)'
;MIAKGQKLAITVHKQRDRVKDLLDAGATLADNAAALGASCDIVLICVTGSPQVEAVGAGPDGLLSKPKAGLIIVDCSTSEPHSTTHLRELAHSKGVVFVDAPLARSPVEAEAGRLNIMVGATQATFAKIEPVLKCCAENVFHVGEPGAGHAIKLLNNFIGQAIVAAAAEAFAVGKRAGIDLKQLVSLISAGPVNSGLFQAVSKTLDGDMDGLKFELDNARKDVRYYTHLAEGMSVPTMMGEAVHQSLSMASALGFGKKYVSSMVEAQERINGIELVPKK
;
A
#
# COMPACT_ATOMS: atom_id res chain seq x y z
N MET A 1 -4.14 1.97 -19.48
CA MET A 1 -3.51 3.18 -20.06
C MET A 1 -3.51 3.12 -21.57
N ILE A 2 -2.85 2.17 -22.24
CA ILE A 2 -2.80 2.07 -23.72
C ILE A 2 -4.21 2.04 -24.32
N ALA A 3 -5.11 1.19 -23.82
CA ALA A 3 -6.49 1.10 -24.28
C ALA A 3 -7.31 2.41 -24.10
N LYS A 4 -6.78 3.38 -23.35
CA LYS A 4 -7.35 4.73 -23.16
C LYS A 4 -6.53 5.80 -23.90
N GLY A 5 -5.73 5.40 -24.91
CA GLY A 5 -5.00 6.31 -25.80
C GLY A 5 -3.70 6.89 -25.25
N GLN A 6 -3.22 6.43 -24.09
CA GLN A 6 -1.93 6.89 -23.55
C GLN A 6 -0.76 6.15 -24.22
N LYS A 7 0.29 6.87 -24.59
CA LYS A 7 1.57 6.27 -24.94
C LYS A 7 2.24 5.78 -23.69
N LEU A 8 2.59 4.51 -23.59
CA LEU A 8 3.16 3.90 -22.40
C LEU A 8 4.62 3.49 -22.67
N ALA A 9 5.54 3.97 -21.85
CA ALA A 9 6.89 3.45 -21.72
C ALA A 9 7.06 2.80 -20.35
N ILE A 10 7.73 1.67 -20.29
CA ILE A 10 7.95 0.90 -19.06
C ILE A 10 9.42 0.55 -18.89
N THR A 11 9.86 0.35 -17.65
CA THR A 11 11.14 -0.31 -17.35
C THR A 11 10.89 -1.50 -16.42
N VAL A 12 11.73 -2.51 -16.48
CA VAL A 12 11.57 -3.77 -15.75
C VAL A 12 12.87 -4.14 -15.04
N HIS A 13 12.78 -4.40 -13.74
CA HIS A 13 13.98 -4.73 -12.94
C HIS A 13 14.47 -6.18 -13.17
N LYS A 14 13.59 -7.21 -13.12
CA LYS A 14 14.02 -8.62 -13.14
C LYS A 14 13.20 -9.55 -14.05
N GLN A 15 11.95 -9.28 -14.32
CA GLN A 15 11.04 -10.26 -14.92
C GLN A 15 10.36 -9.68 -16.18
N ARG A 16 11.08 -9.70 -17.30
CA ARG A 16 10.57 -9.19 -18.60
C ARG A 16 9.32 -9.94 -19.08
N ASP A 17 9.20 -11.22 -18.75
CA ASP A 17 8.07 -12.04 -19.19
C ASP A 17 6.72 -11.56 -18.62
N ARG A 18 6.75 -10.89 -17.47
CA ARG A 18 5.53 -10.34 -16.82
C ARG A 18 4.92 -9.14 -17.53
N VAL A 19 5.62 -8.53 -18.46
CA VAL A 19 5.17 -7.33 -19.18
C VAL A 19 4.98 -7.58 -20.67
N LYS A 20 5.03 -8.84 -21.08
CA LYS A 20 4.90 -9.22 -22.49
C LYS A 20 3.58 -8.73 -23.09
N ASP A 21 2.49 -8.90 -22.38
CA ASP A 21 1.16 -8.42 -22.75
C ASP A 21 1.10 -6.89 -22.96
N LEU A 22 1.85 -6.13 -22.17
CA LEU A 22 1.96 -4.68 -22.32
C LEU A 22 2.77 -4.29 -23.56
N LEU A 23 3.86 -5.02 -23.83
CA LEU A 23 4.68 -4.83 -25.03
C LEU A 23 3.91 -5.20 -26.29
N ASP A 24 3.19 -6.30 -26.26
CA ASP A 24 2.32 -6.75 -27.36
C ASP A 24 1.17 -5.75 -27.61
N ALA A 25 0.72 -5.05 -26.57
CA ALA A 25 -0.27 -3.97 -26.65
C ALA A 25 0.30 -2.62 -27.12
N GLY A 26 1.63 -2.53 -27.37
CA GLY A 26 2.28 -1.32 -27.90
C GLY A 26 3.03 -0.47 -26.86
N ALA A 27 3.30 -0.98 -25.64
CA ALA A 27 4.21 -0.31 -24.73
C ALA A 27 5.65 -0.37 -25.26
N THR A 28 6.44 0.66 -24.99
CA THR A 28 7.88 0.67 -25.28
C THR A 28 8.68 0.31 -24.04
N LEU A 29 9.76 -0.47 -24.19
CA LEU A 29 10.66 -0.82 -23.12
C LEU A 29 11.81 0.19 -23.05
N ALA A 30 11.97 0.84 -21.90
CA ALA A 30 13.12 1.70 -21.59
C ALA A 30 14.21 0.88 -20.86
N ASP A 31 15.47 1.23 -21.08
CA ASP A 31 16.60 0.51 -20.50
C ASP A 31 16.66 0.61 -18.98
N ASN A 32 16.33 1.78 -18.43
CA ASN A 32 16.34 2.07 -16.99
C ASN A 32 15.39 3.22 -16.63
N ALA A 33 15.33 3.58 -15.35
CA ALA A 33 14.50 4.69 -14.88
C ALA A 33 14.97 6.05 -15.45
N ALA A 34 16.27 6.25 -15.64
CA ALA A 34 16.81 7.48 -16.22
C ALA A 34 16.27 7.75 -17.63
N ALA A 35 16.15 6.69 -18.46
CA ALA A 35 15.60 6.81 -19.81
C ALA A 35 14.11 7.23 -19.76
N LEU A 36 13.33 6.73 -18.78
CA LEU A 36 11.96 7.19 -18.57
C LEU A 36 11.93 8.66 -18.12
N GLY A 37 12.79 9.04 -17.16
CA GLY A 37 12.89 10.43 -16.69
C GLY A 37 13.24 11.42 -17.79
N ALA A 38 14.07 11.01 -18.75
CA ALA A 38 14.51 11.84 -19.88
C ALA A 38 13.46 11.97 -21.00
N SER A 39 12.50 11.06 -21.10
CA SER A 39 11.59 10.98 -22.28
C SER A 39 10.12 11.21 -21.95
N CYS A 40 9.67 10.84 -20.75
CA CYS A 40 8.25 10.90 -20.38
C CYS A 40 7.84 12.27 -19.82
N ASP A 41 6.56 12.61 -19.96
CA ASP A 41 5.97 13.81 -19.32
C ASP A 41 5.54 13.49 -17.89
N ILE A 42 5.03 12.29 -17.67
CA ILE A 42 4.58 11.79 -16.36
C ILE A 42 5.15 10.37 -16.16
N VAL A 43 5.76 10.11 -15.01
CA VAL A 43 6.24 8.78 -14.63
C VAL A 43 5.55 8.34 -13.35
N LEU A 44 4.92 7.15 -13.37
CA LEU A 44 4.33 6.53 -12.20
C LEU A 44 5.34 5.55 -11.59
N ILE A 45 5.60 5.68 -10.28
CA ILE A 45 6.37 4.72 -9.50
C ILE A 45 5.37 3.90 -8.68
N CYS A 46 5.48 2.57 -8.72
CA CYS A 46 4.70 1.67 -7.86
C CYS A 46 5.61 0.52 -7.41
N VAL A 47 6.21 0.69 -6.24
CA VAL A 47 7.17 -0.25 -5.64
C VAL A 47 6.82 -0.49 -4.16
N THR A 48 7.61 -1.32 -3.46
CA THR A 48 7.26 -1.81 -2.12
C THR A 48 7.29 -0.71 -1.04
N GLY A 49 8.21 0.26 -1.14
CA GLY A 49 8.36 1.31 -0.12
C GLY A 49 9.49 2.29 -0.41
N SER A 50 9.75 3.17 0.56
CA SER A 50 10.69 4.28 0.42
C SER A 50 12.07 3.90 -0.11
N PRO A 51 12.75 2.84 0.35
CA PRO A 51 14.08 2.51 -0.17
C PRO A 51 14.08 2.23 -1.67
N GLN A 52 13.03 1.60 -2.19
CA GLN A 52 12.89 1.33 -3.62
C GLN A 52 12.50 2.59 -4.40
N VAL A 53 11.66 3.45 -3.83
CA VAL A 53 11.31 4.76 -4.43
C VAL A 53 12.55 5.64 -4.54
N GLU A 54 13.37 5.72 -3.50
CA GLU A 54 14.63 6.46 -3.50
C GLU A 54 15.60 5.92 -4.56
N ALA A 55 15.75 4.59 -4.65
CA ALA A 55 16.60 3.97 -5.65
C ALA A 55 16.14 4.27 -7.09
N VAL A 56 14.83 4.18 -7.36
CA VAL A 56 14.24 4.49 -8.68
C VAL A 56 14.26 6.00 -8.97
N GLY A 57 14.00 6.83 -7.96
CA GLY A 57 13.96 8.28 -8.09
C GLY A 57 15.35 8.92 -8.20
N ALA A 58 16.19 8.66 -7.20
CA ALA A 58 17.46 9.38 -6.96
C ALA A 58 18.72 8.52 -7.14
N GLY A 59 18.59 7.21 -7.42
CA GLY A 59 19.74 6.34 -7.69
C GLY A 59 20.56 6.76 -8.91
N PRO A 60 21.72 6.14 -9.16
CA PRO A 60 22.61 6.49 -10.27
C PRO A 60 21.94 6.50 -11.65
N ASP A 61 21.08 5.50 -11.92
CA ASP A 61 20.25 5.38 -13.11
C ASP A 61 18.77 5.74 -12.83
N GLY A 62 18.53 6.59 -11.83
CA GLY A 62 17.21 7.00 -11.39
C GLY A 62 16.58 8.07 -12.27
N LEU A 63 15.31 8.30 -12.08
CA LEU A 63 14.50 9.29 -12.82
C LEU A 63 15.09 10.70 -12.79
N LEU A 64 15.73 11.07 -11.67
CA LEU A 64 16.29 12.39 -11.42
C LEU A 64 17.75 12.56 -11.89
N SER A 65 18.35 11.55 -12.53
CA SER A 65 19.74 11.64 -13.02
C SER A 65 19.85 12.64 -14.20
N LYS A 66 18.94 12.55 -15.18
CA LYS A 66 18.85 13.46 -16.36
C LYS A 66 17.38 13.69 -16.74
N PRO A 67 16.60 14.34 -15.89
CA PRO A 67 15.16 14.45 -16.12
C PRO A 67 14.84 15.43 -17.25
N LYS A 68 13.77 15.15 -17.97
CA LYS A 68 13.16 16.08 -18.93
C LYS A 68 12.61 17.30 -18.17
N ALA A 69 12.74 18.47 -18.74
CA ALA A 69 12.12 19.67 -18.21
C ALA A 69 10.60 19.52 -18.09
N GLY A 70 10.04 19.85 -16.91
CA GLY A 70 8.61 19.71 -16.64
C GLY A 70 8.11 18.29 -16.37
N LEU A 71 9.00 17.31 -16.19
CA LEU A 71 8.64 15.96 -15.74
C LEU A 71 7.83 16.02 -14.45
N ILE A 72 6.77 15.21 -14.38
CA ILE A 72 6.02 14.96 -13.15
C ILE A 72 6.24 13.49 -12.74
N ILE A 73 6.82 13.27 -11.57
CA ILE A 73 6.96 11.94 -10.96
C ILE A 73 5.81 11.76 -9.97
N VAL A 74 5.08 10.66 -10.10
CA VAL A 74 3.94 10.32 -9.25
C VAL A 74 4.26 9.02 -8.51
N ASP A 75 4.52 9.12 -7.21
CA ASP A 75 4.76 7.97 -6.35
C ASP A 75 3.44 7.35 -5.89
N CYS A 76 3.09 6.23 -6.49
CA CYS A 76 1.93 5.41 -6.14
C CYS A 76 2.24 4.34 -5.09
N SER A 77 3.45 4.31 -4.55
CA SER A 77 3.88 3.38 -3.51
C SER A 77 3.30 3.78 -2.15
N THR A 78 3.57 2.99 -1.11
CA THR A 78 3.39 3.42 0.28
C THR A 78 4.75 3.79 0.84
N SER A 79 4.99 5.09 1.01
CA SER A 79 6.29 5.65 1.38
C SER A 79 6.23 6.42 2.70
N GLU A 80 7.38 6.55 3.36
CA GLU A 80 7.53 7.42 4.53
C GLU A 80 7.44 8.89 4.12
N PRO A 81 6.65 9.72 4.81
CA PRO A 81 6.54 11.14 4.50
C PRO A 81 7.87 11.90 4.51
N HIS A 82 8.82 11.49 5.36
CA HIS A 82 10.17 12.09 5.38
C HIS A 82 10.92 11.83 4.06
N SER A 83 10.93 10.59 3.59
CA SER A 83 11.52 10.20 2.30
C SER A 83 10.85 10.95 1.13
N THR A 84 9.52 11.05 1.17
CA THR A 84 8.74 11.82 0.18
C THR A 84 9.15 13.29 0.15
N THR A 85 9.34 13.92 1.31
CA THR A 85 9.78 15.31 1.42
C THR A 85 11.18 15.49 0.82
N HIS A 86 12.11 14.60 1.18
CA HIS A 86 13.48 14.63 0.62
C HIS A 86 13.49 14.49 -0.91
N LEU A 87 12.75 13.52 -1.45
CA LEU A 87 12.67 13.31 -2.91
C LEU A 87 11.99 14.50 -3.62
N ARG A 88 10.99 15.13 -3.00
CA ARG A 88 10.33 16.31 -3.53
C ARG A 88 11.28 17.50 -3.62
N GLU A 89 12.09 17.74 -2.57
CA GLU A 89 13.11 18.80 -2.57
C GLU A 89 14.17 18.57 -3.65
N LEU A 90 14.67 17.32 -3.75
CA LEU A 90 15.62 16.93 -4.78
C LEU A 90 15.04 17.10 -6.19
N ALA A 91 13.81 16.66 -6.41
CA ALA A 91 13.11 16.82 -7.70
C ALA A 91 12.95 18.31 -8.04
N HIS A 92 12.50 19.11 -7.08
CA HIS A 92 12.33 20.57 -7.26
C HIS A 92 13.63 21.25 -7.66
N SER A 93 14.77 20.87 -7.07
CA SER A 93 16.09 21.42 -7.44
C SER A 93 16.49 21.13 -8.89
N LYS A 94 15.83 20.17 -9.54
CA LYS A 94 16.04 19.78 -10.95
C LYS A 94 14.89 20.21 -11.89
N GLY A 95 13.98 21.07 -11.40
CA GLY A 95 12.81 21.51 -12.18
C GLY A 95 11.76 20.43 -12.43
N VAL A 96 11.73 19.40 -11.58
CA VAL A 96 10.79 18.25 -11.64
C VAL A 96 9.77 18.40 -10.52
N VAL A 97 8.52 18.00 -10.79
CA VAL A 97 7.46 17.93 -9.80
C VAL A 97 7.38 16.50 -9.26
N PHE A 98 7.41 16.33 -7.95
CA PHE A 98 7.21 15.04 -7.29
C PHE A 98 5.89 15.05 -6.50
N VAL A 99 5.03 14.06 -6.78
CA VAL A 99 3.67 13.92 -6.23
C VAL A 99 3.56 12.60 -5.51
N ASP A 100 2.94 12.61 -4.35
CA ASP A 100 2.55 11.41 -3.61
C ASP A 100 1.09 11.05 -3.93
N ALA A 101 0.89 9.84 -4.45
CA ALA A 101 -0.39 9.36 -4.94
C ALA A 101 -0.63 7.86 -4.64
N PRO A 102 -0.51 7.44 -3.38
CA PRO A 102 -0.59 6.03 -3.02
C PRO A 102 -1.95 5.42 -3.37
N LEU A 103 -1.89 4.10 -3.60
CA LEU A 103 -3.02 3.28 -4.04
C LEU A 103 -3.74 2.65 -2.86
N ALA A 104 -5.04 2.47 -3.01
CA ALA A 104 -5.86 1.61 -2.15
C ALA A 104 -6.74 0.68 -3.00
N ARG A 105 -7.33 -0.32 -2.38
CA ARG A 105 -7.96 -1.54 -2.89
C ARG A 105 -6.96 -2.66 -3.18
N SER A 106 -7.46 -3.78 -3.71
CA SER A 106 -6.73 -5.02 -3.91
C SER A 106 -6.17 -5.16 -5.33
N PRO A 107 -5.31 -6.16 -5.59
CA PRO A 107 -4.85 -6.49 -6.95
C PRO A 107 -5.99 -6.76 -7.93
N VAL A 108 -7.12 -7.31 -7.49
CA VAL A 108 -8.29 -7.57 -8.34
C VAL A 108 -8.88 -6.26 -8.89
N GLU A 109 -9.00 -5.24 -8.06
CA GLU A 109 -9.44 -3.92 -8.51
C GLU A 109 -8.39 -3.23 -9.38
N ALA A 110 -7.10 -3.49 -9.12
CA ALA A 110 -6.02 -2.96 -9.95
C ALA A 110 -6.10 -3.48 -11.40
N GLU A 111 -6.28 -4.80 -11.57
CA GLU A 111 -6.46 -5.42 -12.89
C GLU A 111 -7.71 -4.88 -13.61
N ALA A 112 -8.78 -4.63 -12.86
CA ALA A 112 -10.01 -4.07 -13.40
C ALA A 112 -9.96 -2.54 -13.65
N GLY A 113 -8.84 -1.87 -13.34
CA GLY A 113 -8.70 -0.41 -13.46
C GLY A 113 -9.58 0.38 -12.48
N ARG A 114 -9.90 -0.20 -11.32
CA ARG A 114 -10.82 0.34 -10.30
C ARG A 114 -10.12 0.68 -8.98
N LEU A 115 -8.87 1.14 -9.06
CA LEU A 115 -8.15 1.59 -7.87
C LEU A 115 -8.78 2.84 -7.25
N ASN A 116 -8.48 3.06 -5.99
CA ASN A 116 -8.60 4.36 -5.33
C ASN A 116 -7.20 4.96 -5.21
N ILE A 117 -7.03 6.21 -5.62
CA ILE A 117 -5.75 6.93 -5.55
C ILE A 117 -5.95 8.18 -4.68
N MET A 118 -5.08 8.38 -3.70
CA MET A 118 -5.09 9.52 -2.78
C MET A 118 -3.95 10.46 -3.14
N VAL A 119 -4.26 11.58 -3.80
CA VAL A 119 -3.26 12.48 -4.39
C VAL A 119 -2.97 13.65 -3.45
N GLY A 120 -1.73 13.78 -2.98
CA GLY A 120 -1.18 14.96 -2.32
C GLY A 120 -0.45 15.85 -3.35
N ALA A 121 -1.06 16.96 -3.75
CA ALA A 121 -0.51 17.84 -4.79
C ALA A 121 -1.16 19.21 -4.72
N THR A 122 -0.52 20.22 -5.35
CA THR A 122 -1.21 21.48 -5.64
C THR A 122 -2.35 21.25 -6.62
N GLN A 123 -3.39 22.07 -6.56
CA GLN A 123 -4.54 21.97 -7.48
C GLN A 123 -4.12 22.00 -8.95
N ALA A 124 -3.14 22.82 -9.31
CA ALA A 124 -2.64 22.91 -10.68
C ALA A 124 -1.93 21.62 -11.14
N THR A 125 -1.19 20.97 -10.26
CA THR A 125 -0.52 19.69 -10.55
C THR A 125 -1.55 18.57 -10.60
N PHE A 126 -2.50 18.54 -9.65
CA PHE A 126 -3.59 17.55 -9.63
C PHE A 126 -4.35 17.54 -10.96
N ALA A 127 -4.78 18.71 -11.45
CA ALA A 127 -5.51 18.82 -12.72
C ALA A 127 -4.75 18.25 -13.93
N LYS A 128 -3.40 18.32 -13.92
CA LYS A 128 -2.55 17.75 -14.99
C LYS A 128 -2.47 16.23 -14.96
N ILE A 129 -2.40 15.64 -13.76
CA ILE A 129 -2.18 14.18 -13.62
C ILE A 129 -3.48 13.39 -13.51
N GLU A 130 -4.58 14.00 -13.07
CA GLU A 130 -5.87 13.33 -12.88
C GLU A 130 -6.33 12.54 -14.12
N PRO A 131 -6.28 13.07 -15.36
CA PRO A 131 -6.70 12.31 -16.55
C PRO A 131 -5.88 11.03 -16.76
N VAL A 132 -4.59 11.05 -16.41
CA VAL A 132 -3.70 9.89 -16.52
C VAL A 132 -4.03 8.87 -15.42
N LEU A 133 -4.23 9.31 -14.18
CA LEU A 133 -4.59 8.45 -13.06
C LEU A 133 -5.95 7.78 -13.25
N LYS A 134 -6.92 8.47 -13.83
CA LYS A 134 -8.23 7.90 -14.21
C LYS A 134 -8.13 6.78 -15.25
N CYS A 135 -6.97 6.58 -15.86
CA CYS A 135 -6.76 5.41 -16.73
C CYS A 135 -6.69 4.09 -15.96
N CYS A 136 -6.32 4.11 -14.68
CA CYS A 136 -6.17 2.91 -13.83
C CYS A 136 -6.97 2.97 -12.52
N ALA A 137 -7.73 4.03 -12.30
CA ALA A 137 -8.50 4.24 -11.08
C ALA A 137 -9.98 4.52 -11.37
N GLU A 138 -10.82 4.05 -10.46
CA GLU A 138 -12.24 4.42 -10.38
C GLU A 138 -12.41 5.76 -9.67
N ASN A 139 -11.66 5.94 -8.57
CA ASN A 139 -11.69 7.17 -7.79
C ASN A 139 -10.28 7.76 -7.65
N VAL A 140 -10.15 9.04 -7.97
CA VAL A 140 -8.92 9.82 -7.76
C VAL A 140 -9.29 10.97 -6.82
N PHE A 141 -8.79 10.90 -5.59
CA PHE A 141 -9.08 11.88 -4.54
C PHE A 141 -7.93 12.88 -4.44
N HIS A 142 -8.22 14.16 -4.60
CA HIS A 142 -7.30 15.22 -4.20
C HIS A 142 -7.43 15.41 -2.68
N VAL A 143 -6.47 14.91 -1.92
CA VAL A 143 -6.57 14.81 -0.45
C VAL A 143 -5.84 15.94 0.29
N GLY A 144 -5.22 16.86 -0.44
CA GLY A 144 -4.54 18.03 0.12
C GLY A 144 -3.22 18.35 -0.58
N GLU A 145 -2.42 19.17 0.08
CA GLU A 145 -1.10 19.60 -0.39
C GLU A 145 -0.10 18.42 -0.49
N PRO A 146 1.04 18.59 -1.17
CA PRO A 146 2.07 17.56 -1.28
C PRO A 146 2.50 16.97 0.06
N GLY A 147 2.43 15.63 0.17
CA GLY A 147 2.65 14.84 1.38
C GLY A 147 1.37 14.32 2.03
N ALA A 148 0.20 14.92 1.74
CA ALA A 148 -1.08 14.49 2.31
C ALA A 148 -1.49 13.09 1.84
N GLY A 149 -1.13 12.68 0.62
CA GLY A 149 -1.44 11.36 0.07
C GLY A 149 -0.80 10.24 0.89
N HIS A 150 0.52 10.27 1.10
CA HIS A 150 1.21 9.27 1.92
C HIS A 150 0.74 9.31 3.38
N ALA A 151 0.54 10.49 3.96
CA ALA A 151 0.04 10.61 5.33
C ALA A 151 -1.33 9.92 5.49
N ILE A 152 -2.29 10.24 4.64
CA ILE A 152 -3.64 9.61 4.65
C ILE A 152 -3.57 8.10 4.43
N LYS A 153 -2.69 7.64 3.53
CA LYS A 153 -2.47 6.20 3.30
C LYS A 153 -2.02 5.47 4.56
N LEU A 154 -1.07 6.04 5.29
CA LEU A 154 -0.56 5.46 6.53
C LEU A 154 -1.63 5.43 7.63
N LEU A 155 -2.41 6.51 7.78
CA LEU A 155 -3.55 6.56 8.71
C LEU A 155 -4.58 5.47 8.38
N ASN A 156 -4.97 5.35 7.11
CA ASN A 156 -5.91 4.33 6.65
C ASN A 156 -5.40 2.91 6.92
N ASN A 157 -4.12 2.64 6.61
CA ASN A 157 -3.55 1.31 6.79
C ASN A 157 -3.37 0.97 8.28
N PHE A 158 -2.97 1.93 9.13
CA PHE A 158 -2.92 1.73 10.57
C PHE A 158 -4.29 1.32 11.14
N ILE A 159 -5.36 2.07 10.82
CA ILE A 159 -6.72 1.74 11.30
C ILE A 159 -7.12 0.34 10.82
N GLY A 160 -6.84 0.01 9.55
CA GLY A 160 -7.13 -1.30 9.01
C GLY A 160 -6.41 -2.43 9.75
N GLN A 161 -5.10 -2.27 10.02
CA GLN A 161 -4.32 -3.28 10.73
C GLN A 161 -4.70 -3.38 12.22
N ALA A 162 -5.13 -2.28 12.83
CA ALA A 162 -5.64 -2.31 14.19
C ALA A 162 -6.93 -3.17 14.29
N ILE A 163 -7.84 -3.04 13.33
CA ILE A 163 -9.05 -3.88 13.26
C ILE A 163 -8.68 -5.36 13.12
N VAL A 164 -7.76 -5.69 12.22
CA VAL A 164 -7.33 -7.10 12.00
C VAL A 164 -6.65 -7.67 13.23
N ALA A 165 -5.73 -6.93 13.86
CA ALA A 165 -5.02 -7.36 15.06
C ALA A 165 -5.98 -7.57 16.24
N ALA A 166 -6.89 -6.61 16.48
CA ALA A 166 -7.88 -6.68 17.53
C ALA A 166 -8.87 -7.85 17.32
N ALA A 167 -9.31 -8.09 16.09
CA ALA A 167 -10.20 -9.22 15.79
C ALA A 167 -9.50 -10.57 16.03
N ALA A 168 -8.26 -10.72 15.56
CA ALA A 168 -7.49 -11.94 15.77
C ALA A 168 -7.27 -12.26 17.26
N GLU A 169 -6.94 -11.24 18.05
CA GLU A 169 -6.78 -11.36 19.51
C GLU A 169 -8.12 -11.69 20.19
N ALA A 170 -9.22 -11.01 19.80
CA ALA A 170 -10.55 -11.29 20.32
C ALA A 170 -11.01 -12.72 20.03
N PHE A 171 -10.70 -13.29 18.86
CA PHE A 171 -11.00 -14.69 18.57
C PHE A 171 -10.23 -15.64 19.49
N ALA A 172 -8.97 -15.36 19.79
CA ALA A 172 -8.18 -16.16 20.71
C ALA A 172 -8.76 -16.13 22.13
N VAL A 173 -9.09 -14.95 22.64
CA VAL A 173 -9.72 -14.76 23.97
C VAL A 173 -11.09 -15.43 24.00
N GLY A 174 -11.93 -15.22 22.98
CA GLY A 174 -13.26 -15.84 22.89
C GLY A 174 -13.19 -17.37 22.89
N LYS A 175 -12.25 -17.97 22.16
CA LYS A 175 -12.02 -19.42 22.17
C LYS A 175 -11.64 -19.92 23.55
N ARG A 176 -10.73 -19.24 24.26
CA ARG A 176 -10.33 -19.59 25.64
C ARG A 176 -11.46 -19.42 26.64
N ALA A 177 -12.34 -18.45 26.43
CA ALA A 177 -13.52 -18.22 27.25
C ALA A 177 -14.67 -19.22 26.96
N GLY A 178 -14.50 -20.14 26.01
CA GLY A 178 -15.52 -21.13 25.63
C GLY A 178 -16.67 -20.55 24.81
N ILE A 179 -16.46 -19.39 24.19
CA ILE A 179 -17.47 -18.72 23.35
C ILE A 179 -17.50 -19.38 21.96
N ASP A 180 -18.69 -19.60 21.43
CA ASP A 180 -18.87 -19.93 20.02
C ASP A 180 -18.51 -18.70 19.16
N LEU A 181 -17.39 -18.80 18.42
CA LEU A 181 -16.87 -17.70 17.61
C LEU A 181 -17.81 -17.32 16.46
N LYS A 182 -18.66 -18.22 15.97
CA LYS A 182 -19.69 -17.89 14.97
C LYS A 182 -20.76 -16.98 15.56
N GLN A 183 -21.16 -17.22 16.81
CA GLN A 183 -22.07 -16.30 17.50
C GLN A 183 -21.41 -14.95 17.79
N LEU A 184 -20.13 -14.93 18.17
CA LEU A 184 -19.38 -13.68 18.34
C LEU A 184 -19.36 -12.87 17.04
N VAL A 185 -19.02 -13.51 15.91
CA VAL A 185 -19.02 -12.87 14.59
C VAL A 185 -20.41 -12.36 14.23
N SER A 186 -21.46 -13.15 14.46
CA SER A 186 -22.85 -12.75 14.20
C SER A 186 -23.25 -11.51 14.99
N LEU A 187 -22.93 -11.48 16.29
CA LEU A 187 -23.22 -10.35 17.17
C LEU A 187 -22.49 -9.08 16.68
N ILE A 188 -21.19 -9.16 16.42
CA ILE A 188 -20.40 -8.03 15.95
C ILE A 188 -20.91 -7.53 14.58
N SER A 189 -21.28 -8.45 13.70
CA SER A 189 -21.80 -8.13 12.37
C SER A 189 -23.13 -7.35 12.40
N ALA A 190 -23.91 -7.54 13.44
CA ALA A 190 -25.18 -6.82 13.65
C ALA A 190 -24.99 -5.44 14.33
N GLY A 191 -23.78 -5.15 14.83
CA GLY A 191 -23.50 -3.95 15.62
C GLY A 191 -22.56 -2.94 14.94
N PRO A 192 -22.25 -1.83 15.63
CA PRO A 192 -21.47 -0.72 15.09
C PRO A 192 -19.96 -1.04 14.96
N VAL A 193 -19.47 -2.14 15.53
CA VAL A 193 -18.08 -2.60 15.42
C VAL A 193 -17.82 -3.32 14.09
N ASN A 194 -18.88 -3.66 13.35
CA ASN A 194 -18.78 -4.30 12.05
C ASN A 194 -18.06 -3.41 11.04
N SER A 195 -17.21 -4.03 10.24
CA SER A 195 -16.52 -3.39 9.11
C SER A 195 -16.18 -4.41 8.03
N GLY A 196 -15.91 -3.97 6.80
CA GLY A 196 -15.47 -4.84 5.72
C GLY A 196 -14.19 -5.63 6.08
N LEU A 197 -13.28 -5.04 6.85
CA LEU A 197 -12.06 -5.72 7.32
C LEU A 197 -12.37 -6.77 8.40
N PHE A 198 -13.25 -6.45 9.36
CA PHE A 198 -13.71 -7.44 10.33
C PHE A 198 -14.36 -8.64 9.65
N GLN A 199 -15.25 -8.41 8.66
CA GLN A 199 -15.87 -9.48 7.88
C GLN A 199 -14.85 -10.32 7.12
N ALA A 200 -13.84 -9.68 6.53
CA ALA A 200 -12.82 -10.40 5.78
C ALA A 200 -11.93 -11.27 6.69
N VAL A 201 -11.51 -10.76 7.85
CA VAL A 201 -10.70 -11.56 8.80
C VAL A 201 -11.53 -12.67 9.46
N SER A 202 -12.82 -12.45 9.70
CA SER A 202 -13.71 -13.47 10.28
C SER A 202 -13.85 -14.72 9.41
N LYS A 203 -13.69 -14.60 8.09
CA LYS A 203 -13.71 -15.75 7.17
C LYS A 203 -12.60 -16.77 7.43
N THR A 204 -11.53 -16.36 8.12
CA THR A 204 -10.48 -17.31 8.53
C THR A 204 -11.00 -18.43 9.44
N LEU A 205 -12.05 -18.15 10.22
CA LEU A 205 -12.73 -19.14 11.07
C LEU A 205 -13.45 -20.23 10.27
N ASP A 206 -13.67 -20.00 8.97
CA ASP A 206 -14.19 -20.99 8.00
C ASP A 206 -13.07 -21.50 7.06
N GLY A 207 -11.81 -21.14 7.31
CA GLY A 207 -10.63 -21.57 6.54
C GLY A 207 -10.31 -20.73 5.29
N ASP A 208 -11.01 -19.61 5.04
CA ASP A 208 -10.66 -18.66 3.97
C ASP A 208 -9.56 -17.70 4.45
N MET A 209 -8.32 -17.97 4.03
CA MET A 209 -7.14 -17.17 4.33
C MET A 209 -6.88 -16.06 3.30
N ASP A 210 -7.62 -16.03 2.20
CA ASP A 210 -7.39 -15.15 1.04
C ASP A 210 -8.29 -13.90 1.06
N GLY A 211 -9.12 -13.74 2.07
CA GLY A 211 -10.05 -12.62 2.19
C GLY A 211 -9.39 -11.23 2.26
N LEU A 212 -8.12 -11.17 2.72
CA LEU A 212 -7.31 -9.94 2.80
C LEU A 212 -5.99 -10.15 2.06
N LYS A 213 -5.98 -9.89 0.75
CA LYS A 213 -4.79 -10.06 -0.12
C LYS A 213 -3.76 -8.95 0.07
N PHE A 214 -3.26 -8.82 1.29
CA PHE A 214 -2.21 -7.88 1.68
C PHE A 214 -1.13 -8.63 2.48
N GLU A 215 0.12 -8.62 1.99
CA GLU A 215 1.23 -9.33 2.62
C GLU A 215 1.50 -8.77 4.01
N LEU A 216 1.68 -9.62 5.02
CA LEU A 216 1.84 -9.25 6.42
C LEU A 216 3.09 -8.38 6.64
N ASP A 217 4.22 -8.67 6.00
CA ASP A 217 5.43 -7.84 6.09
C ASP A 217 5.22 -6.44 5.50
N ASN A 218 4.40 -6.30 4.46
CA ASN A 218 4.03 -4.99 3.93
C ASN A 218 3.11 -4.22 4.90
N ALA A 219 2.17 -4.92 5.54
CA ALA A 219 1.32 -4.34 6.58
C ALA A 219 2.15 -3.85 7.77
N ARG A 220 3.10 -4.69 8.24
CA ARG A 220 4.04 -4.34 9.32
C ARG A 220 4.87 -3.11 8.96
N LYS A 221 5.41 -3.04 7.74
CA LYS A 221 6.14 -1.89 7.23
C LYS A 221 5.28 -0.62 7.24
N ASP A 222 4.04 -0.69 6.77
CA ASP A 222 3.15 0.47 6.69
C ASP A 222 2.79 1.01 8.08
N VAL A 223 2.55 0.13 9.07
CA VAL A 223 2.32 0.56 10.45
C VAL A 223 3.58 1.16 11.08
N ARG A 224 4.77 0.65 10.77
CA ARG A 224 6.03 1.27 11.17
C ARG A 224 6.18 2.68 10.57
N TYR A 225 5.88 2.86 9.30
CA TYR A 225 5.90 4.18 8.67
C TYR A 225 4.91 5.16 9.33
N TYR A 226 3.75 4.65 9.77
CA TYR A 226 2.80 5.43 10.56
C TYR A 226 3.39 5.87 11.91
N THR A 227 4.05 4.98 12.66
CA THR A 227 4.66 5.35 13.94
C THR A 227 5.79 6.36 13.77
N HIS A 228 6.61 6.23 12.72
CA HIS A 228 7.64 7.22 12.38
C HIS A 228 7.05 8.57 11.98
N LEU A 229 5.95 8.59 11.22
CA LEU A 229 5.24 9.84 10.90
C LEU A 229 4.80 10.56 12.18
N ALA A 230 4.20 9.84 13.11
CA ALA A 230 3.71 10.39 14.36
C ALA A 230 4.86 10.85 15.29
N GLU A 231 5.95 10.07 15.35
CA GLU A 231 7.16 10.44 16.08
C GLU A 231 7.72 11.79 15.59
N GLY A 232 7.82 11.98 14.29
CA GLY A 232 8.25 13.25 13.68
C GLY A 232 7.35 14.44 14.00
N MET A 233 6.11 14.19 14.44
CA MET A 233 5.15 15.21 14.89
C MET A 233 5.02 15.28 16.41
N SER A 234 5.80 14.50 17.16
CA SER A 234 5.69 14.37 18.63
C SER A 234 4.30 13.92 19.12
N VAL A 235 3.61 13.07 18.34
CA VAL A 235 2.31 12.49 18.68
C VAL A 235 2.51 11.09 19.25
N PRO A 236 2.14 10.81 20.53
CA PRO A 236 2.24 9.46 21.08
C PRO A 236 1.32 8.47 20.36
N THR A 237 1.85 7.29 19.99
CA THR A 237 1.12 6.25 19.24
C THR A 237 1.09 4.91 19.96
N MET A 238 0.55 4.87 21.19
CA MET A 238 0.49 3.63 21.97
C MET A 238 -0.17 2.48 21.21
N MET A 239 -1.31 2.73 20.55
CA MET A 239 -1.99 1.73 19.72
C MET A 239 -1.19 1.38 18.46
N GLY A 240 -0.55 2.37 17.83
CA GLY A 240 0.31 2.13 16.65
C GLY A 240 1.47 1.19 16.95
N GLU A 241 2.15 1.43 18.08
CA GLU A 241 3.22 0.56 18.56
C GLU A 241 2.73 -0.84 18.92
N ALA A 242 1.58 -0.98 19.61
CA ALA A 242 1.01 -2.28 19.93
C ALA A 242 0.67 -3.09 18.65
N VAL A 243 0.05 -2.46 17.66
CA VAL A 243 -0.28 -3.09 16.38
C VAL A 243 1.00 -3.46 15.60
N HIS A 244 2.01 -2.57 15.57
CA HIS A 244 3.29 -2.87 14.95
C HIS A 244 3.97 -4.07 15.60
N GLN A 245 3.97 -4.17 16.93
CA GLN A 245 4.55 -5.30 17.67
C GLN A 245 3.78 -6.60 17.40
N SER A 246 2.44 -6.55 17.33
CA SER A 246 1.62 -7.73 16.99
C SER A 246 1.97 -8.26 15.59
N LEU A 247 2.09 -7.38 14.59
CA LEU A 247 2.51 -7.76 13.23
C LEU A 247 3.96 -8.26 13.19
N SER A 248 4.86 -7.66 13.99
CA SER A 248 6.27 -8.07 14.07
C SER A 248 6.41 -9.46 14.68
N MET A 249 5.61 -9.78 15.69
CA MET A 249 5.56 -11.10 16.30
C MET A 249 5.04 -12.14 15.30
N ALA A 250 3.96 -11.86 14.58
CA ALA A 250 3.45 -12.75 13.54
C ALA A 250 4.50 -12.98 12.43
N SER A 251 5.21 -11.94 12.00
CA SER A 251 6.31 -12.06 11.04
C SER A 251 7.44 -12.96 11.57
N ALA A 252 7.87 -12.77 12.83
CA ALA A 252 8.90 -13.60 13.49
C ALA A 252 8.49 -15.07 13.62
N LEU A 253 7.18 -15.35 13.73
CA LEU A 253 6.63 -16.71 13.72
C LEU A 253 6.60 -17.34 12.31
N GLY A 254 7.05 -16.65 11.27
CA GLY A 254 7.16 -17.15 9.91
C GLY A 254 5.96 -16.81 9.01
N PHE A 255 5.03 -15.94 9.46
CA PHE A 255 3.87 -15.55 8.67
C PHE A 255 4.10 -14.33 7.77
N GLY A 256 5.29 -13.73 7.78
CA GLY A 256 5.60 -12.49 7.08
C GLY A 256 5.25 -12.47 5.59
N LYS A 257 5.43 -13.60 4.88
CA LYS A 257 5.11 -13.75 3.45
C LYS A 257 3.69 -14.21 3.16
N LYS A 258 2.90 -14.49 4.19
CA LYS A 258 1.47 -14.75 4.06
C LYS A 258 0.66 -13.45 4.07
N TYR A 259 -0.63 -13.55 3.79
CA TYR A 259 -1.55 -12.41 3.93
C TYR A 259 -1.83 -12.07 5.41
N VAL A 260 -2.27 -10.85 5.67
CA VAL A 260 -2.57 -10.37 7.03
C VAL A 260 -3.65 -11.20 7.75
N SER A 261 -4.47 -11.95 7.05
CA SER A 261 -5.37 -12.97 7.61
C SER A 261 -4.64 -13.94 8.54
N SER A 262 -3.35 -14.20 8.29
CA SER A 262 -2.51 -15.08 9.13
C SER A 262 -2.20 -14.53 10.52
N MET A 263 -2.66 -13.32 10.85
CA MET A 263 -2.69 -12.85 12.24
C MET A 263 -3.51 -13.79 13.13
N VAL A 264 -4.57 -14.44 12.60
CA VAL A 264 -5.35 -15.43 13.34
C VAL A 264 -4.53 -16.72 13.57
N GLU A 265 -3.78 -17.21 12.56
CA GLU A 265 -2.86 -18.34 12.73
C GLU A 265 -1.73 -18.01 13.73
N ALA A 266 -1.25 -16.76 13.75
CA ALA A 266 -0.26 -16.31 14.72
C ALA A 266 -0.83 -16.39 16.16
N GLN A 267 -2.07 -15.99 16.37
CA GLN A 267 -2.75 -16.12 17.66
C GLN A 267 -2.97 -17.58 18.08
N GLU A 268 -3.27 -18.48 17.14
CA GLU A 268 -3.31 -19.94 17.41
C GLU A 268 -1.98 -20.42 17.99
N ARG A 269 -0.88 -20.08 17.29
CA ARG A 269 0.45 -20.54 17.64
C ARG A 269 0.94 -20.00 18.98
N ILE A 270 0.67 -18.71 19.27
CA ILE A 270 1.04 -18.07 20.54
C ILE A 270 0.29 -18.67 21.71
N ASN A 271 -1.01 -18.97 21.51
CA ASN A 271 -1.90 -19.39 22.58
C ASN A 271 -2.08 -20.92 22.67
N GLY A 272 -1.54 -21.71 21.75
CA GLY A 272 -1.72 -23.16 21.71
C GLY A 272 -3.21 -23.57 21.60
N ILE A 273 -3.94 -22.90 20.72
CA ILE A 273 -5.38 -23.14 20.45
C ILE A 273 -5.62 -23.35 18.96
N GLU A 274 -6.79 -23.85 18.59
CA GLU A 274 -7.21 -23.97 17.19
C GLU A 274 -8.34 -22.98 16.90
N LEU A 275 -8.15 -22.10 15.91
CA LEU A 275 -9.10 -21.10 15.43
C LEU A 275 -9.47 -21.35 13.97
N VAL A 276 -8.46 -21.64 13.14
CA VAL A 276 -8.60 -21.90 11.70
C VAL A 276 -8.77 -23.41 11.48
N PRO A 277 -9.79 -23.86 10.75
CA PRO A 277 -9.96 -25.28 10.44
C PRO A 277 -8.76 -25.83 9.66
N LYS A 278 -8.19 -26.95 10.11
CA LYS A 278 -7.16 -27.67 9.35
C LYS A 278 -7.82 -28.32 8.14
N LYS A 279 -7.26 -28.08 6.96
CA LYS A 279 -7.65 -28.78 5.74
C LYS A 279 -7.12 -30.20 5.71
#